data_b8a0335a9ff90f67407c01dfd58bbd33
#
_entry.id   b8a0335a9ff90f67407c01dfd58bbd33
#
_cell.length_a   1.000
_cell.length_b   1.000
_cell.length_c   1.000
_cell.angle_alpha   90.00
_cell.angle_beta   90.00
_cell.angle_gamma   90.00
#
_symmetry.space_group_name_H-M   'P 1'
#
loop_
_entity.id
_entity.type
_entity.pdbx_description
1 polymer ?
#
loop_
_entity_poly.entity_id
_entity_poly.type
_entity_poly.pdbx_seq_one_letter_code
_entity_poly.pdbx_strand_id
1 'polypeptide(L)'
;MLKQILSYALVTTCLIATAAEAREVRGTAYVRDADTVVVAGTPVRLNGVDAPETSNRYGREAKTFMERLLRGRIVTCDLNGDRTYDRWVGTCFITEDGQQYDIGAVVISNGHALDCRRYSGGRYRSLEPAGARSRLPQANYC
;
A
#
# COMPACT_ATOMS: atom_id res chain seq x y z
N MET A 1 -52.78 -26.79 -44.63
CA MET A 1 -51.63 -25.89 -44.61
C MET A 1 -51.33 -25.54 -43.16
N LEU A 2 -50.33 -26.22 -42.55
CA LEU A 2 -49.94 -26.03 -41.13
C LEU A 2 -48.78 -25.07 -41.07
N LYS A 3 -48.99 -23.83 -40.60
CA LYS A 3 -47.90 -22.86 -40.38
C LYS A 3 -47.20 -23.18 -39.06
N GLN A 4 -45.99 -23.68 -39.17
CA GLN A 4 -45.09 -23.79 -38.01
C GLN A 4 -44.51 -22.40 -37.68
N ILE A 5 -44.83 -21.93 -36.46
CA ILE A 5 -44.24 -20.73 -35.89
C ILE A 5 -43.02 -21.17 -35.09
N LEU A 6 -41.83 -20.90 -35.64
CA LEU A 6 -40.56 -21.10 -34.90
C LEU A 6 -40.40 -19.95 -33.88
N SER A 7 -40.56 -20.29 -32.60
CA SER A 7 -40.25 -19.38 -31.48
C SER A 7 -38.76 -19.42 -31.21
N TYR A 8 -38.04 -18.37 -31.56
CA TYR A 8 -36.63 -18.21 -31.15
C TYR A 8 -36.62 -17.66 -29.73
N ALA A 9 -36.24 -18.50 -28.78
CA ALA A 9 -35.95 -18.07 -27.42
C ALA A 9 -34.57 -17.38 -27.38
N LEU A 10 -34.58 -16.07 -27.14
CA LEU A 10 -33.39 -15.28 -26.94
C LEU A 10 -32.83 -15.57 -25.54
N VAL A 11 -31.78 -16.38 -25.45
CA VAL A 11 -31.05 -16.61 -24.18
C VAL A 11 -30.14 -15.44 -23.96
N THR A 12 -30.52 -14.51 -23.09
CA THR A 12 -29.70 -13.40 -22.66
C THR A 12 -28.72 -13.94 -21.59
N THR A 13 -27.50 -14.20 -21.99
CA THR A 13 -26.41 -14.57 -21.05
C THR A 13 -25.97 -13.33 -20.27
N CYS A 14 -26.39 -13.23 -19.01
CA CYS A 14 -25.96 -12.18 -18.11
C CYS A 14 -24.49 -12.49 -17.68
N LEU A 15 -23.50 -11.76 -18.23
CA LEU A 15 -22.13 -11.80 -17.74
C LEU A 15 -22.10 -11.11 -16.37
N ILE A 16 -22.04 -11.91 -15.32
CA ILE A 16 -21.75 -11.41 -13.97
C ILE A 16 -20.24 -11.12 -13.94
N ALA A 17 -19.87 -9.85 -14.13
CA ALA A 17 -18.53 -9.39 -13.85
C ALA A 17 -18.34 -9.45 -12.33
N THR A 18 -17.59 -10.43 -11.83
CA THR A 18 -17.09 -10.44 -10.45
C THR A 18 -16.08 -9.31 -10.35
N ALA A 19 -16.48 -8.17 -9.79
CA ALA A 19 -15.55 -7.15 -9.35
C ALA A 19 -14.64 -7.82 -8.30
N ALA A 20 -13.33 -7.87 -8.56
CA ALA A 20 -12.35 -8.22 -7.52
C ALA A 20 -12.50 -7.15 -6.43
N GLU A 21 -13.08 -7.51 -5.30
CA GLU A 21 -13.17 -6.61 -4.15
C GLU A 21 -11.74 -6.24 -3.74
N ALA A 22 -11.38 -4.97 -3.90
CA ALA A 22 -10.19 -4.41 -3.29
C ALA A 22 -10.35 -4.61 -1.78
N ARG A 23 -9.48 -5.45 -1.20
CA ARG A 23 -9.57 -5.80 0.20
C ARG A 23 -9.03 -4.64 1.03
N GLU A 24 -9.92 -3.93 1.70
CA GLU A 24 -9.57 -2.82 2.58
C GLU A 24 -9.39 -3.31 4.03
N VAL A 25 -8.38 -2.76 4.71
CA VAL A 25 -8.19 -2.90 6.16
C VAL A 25 -8.14 -1.51 6.77
N ARG A 26 -8.92 -1.29 7.84
CA ARG A 26 -9.04 0.02 8.48
C ARG A 26 -9.06 -0.10 10.00
N GLY A 27 -8.29 0.75 10.68
CA GLY A 27 -8.27 0.80 12.14
C GLY A 27 -7.07 1.54 12.70
N THR A 28 -6.87 1.42 14.00
CA THR A 28 -5.64 1.87 14.64
C THR A 28 -4.46 1.03 14.17
N ALA A 29 -3.28 1.64 14.13
CA ALA A 29 -2.09 0.97 13.64
C ALA A 29 -0.94 1.11 14.63
N TYR A 30 -0.07 0.07 14.66
CA TYR A 30 1.27 0.19 15.22
C TYR A 30 2.33 -0.08 14.15
N VAL A 31 3.52 0.45 14.36
CA VAL A 31 4.63 0.36 13.40
C VAL A 31 5.53 -0.81 13.79
N ARG A 32 5.67 -1.79 12.90
CA ARG A 32 6.68 -2.85 13.01
C ARG A 32 8.03 -2.31 12.54
N ASP A 33 8.05 -1.80 11.31
CA ASP A 33 9.16 -1.09 10.65
C ASP A 33 8.59 0.07 9.83
N ALA A 34 9.43 0.96 9.31
CA ALA A 34 8.93 2.12 8.55
C ALA A 34 8.27 1.74 7.22
N ASP A 35 8.43 0.52 6.75
CA ASP A 35 7.75 -0.05 5.58
C ASP A 35 6.69 -1.11 5.93
N THR A 36 6.47 -1.37 7.21
CA THR A 36 5.52 -2.39 7.68
C THR A 36 4.71 -1.87 8.86
N VAL A 37 3.41 -1.75 8.66
CA VAL A 37 2.45 -1.34 9.69
C VAL A 37 1.48 -2.48 9.99
N VAL A 38 0.95 -2.53 11.21
CA VAL A 38 -0.09 -3.50 11.59
C VAL A 38 -1.36 -2.72 11.86
N VAL A 39 -2.35 -2.86 10.97
CA VAL A 39 -3.61 -2.13 11.01
C VAL A 39 -4.73 -3.06 11.44
N ALA A 40 -5.41 -2.74 12.53
CA ALA A 40 -6.45 -3.60 13.11
C ALA A 40 -6.02 -5.08 13.23
N GLY A 41 -4.78 -5.33 13.66
CA GLY A 41 -4.19 -6.66 13.78
C GLY A 41 -3.69 -7.29 12.47
N THR A 42 -3.84 -6.64 11.33
CA THR A 42 -3.41 -7.12 10.01
C THR A 42 -2.05 -6.50 9.62
N PRO A 43 -0.98 -7.30 9.47
CA PRO A 43 0.31 -6.79 8.99
C PRO A 43 0.24 -6.42 7.51
N VAL A 44 0.67 -5.19 7.20
CA VAL A 44 0.69 -4.65 5.83
C VAL A 44 2.08 -4.12 5.51
N ARG A 45 2.68 -4.64 4.44
CA ARG A 45 3.91 -4.15 3.82
C ARG A 45 3.53 -3.02 2.86
N LEU A 46 4.06 -1.83 3.09
CA LEU A 46 3.81 -0.68 2.22
C LEU A 46 4.40 -0.92 0.83
N ASN A 47 3.55 -0.95 -0.18
CA ASN A 47 3.94 -1.27 -1.55
C ASN A 47 4.88 -0.21 -2.13
N GLY A 48 6.06 -0.65 -2.57
CA GLY A 48 7.04 0.23 -3.22
C GLY A 48 7.83 1.14 -2.28
N VAL A 49 7.76 0.93 -0.97
CA VAL A 49 8.55 1.66 0.03
C VAL A 49 9.75 0.82 0.44
N ASP A 50 10.95 1.37 0.32
CA ASP A 50 12.22 0.79 0.78
C ASP A 50 12.74 1.58 1.97
N ALA A 51 12.44 1.11 3.18
CA ALA A 51 12.92 1.70 4.41
C ALA A 51 14.13 0.92 4.95
N PRO A 52 15.12 1.62 5.54
CA PRO A 52 16.24 0.97 6.20
C PRO A 52 15.79 0.08 7.36
N GLU A 53 16.53 -1.01 7.58
CA GLU A 53 16.29 -1.92 8.69
C GLU A 53 16.54 -1.25 10.05
N THR A 54 15.75 -1.62 11.06
CA THR A 54 15.88 -1.06 12.42
C THR A 54 17.19 -1.42 13.14
N SER A 55 17.99 -2.34 12.58
CA SER A 55 19.33 -2.64 13.02
C SER A 55 20.30 -1.46 12.87
N ASN A 56 20.03 -0.53 11.95
CA ASN A 56 20.82 0.69 11.81
C ASN A 56 20.07 1.95 12.30
N ARG A 57 20.81 3.06 12.44
CA ARG A 57 20.23 4.31 12.97
C ARG A 57 19.11 4.87 12.09
N TYR A 58 19.25 4.82 10.77
CA TYR A 58 18.26 5.36 9.84
C TYR A 58 16.93 4.62 9.92
N GLY A 59 16.97 3.29 10.09
CA GLY A 59 15.77 2.49 10.29
C GLY A 59 15.07 2.80 11.61
N ARG A 60 15.84 3.04 12.70
CA ARG A 60 15.24 3.47 13.99
C ARG A 60 14.63 4.86 13.90
N GLU A 61 15.29 5.80 13.22
CA GLU A 61 14.77 7.15 12.98
C GLU A 61 13.49 7.10 12.13
N ALA A 62 13.49 6.29 11.07
CA ALA A 62 12.33 6.09 10.20
C ALA A 62 11.14 5.47 10.97
N LYS A 63 11.39 4.46 11.79
CA LYS A 63 10.37 3.86 12.66
C LYS A 63 9.78 4.88 13.63
N THR A 64 10.63 5.66 14.32
CA THR A 64 10.20 6.71 15.25
C THR A 64 9.37 7.79 14.53
N PHE A 65 9.74 8.15 13.30
CA PHE A 65 8.95 9.07 12.47
C PHE A 65 7.57 8.48 12.19
N MET A 66 7.49 7.24 11.76
CA MET A 66 6.22 6.56 11.48
C MET A 66 5.33 6.42 12.72
N GLU A 67 5.92 6.07 13.87
CA GLU A 67 5.18 5.99 15.13
C GLU A 67 4.55 7.33 15.53
N ARG A 68 5.25 8.44 15.31
CA ARG A 68 4.71 9.78 15.53
C ARG A 68 3.62 10.13 14.53
N LEU A 69 3.85 9.81 13.25
CA LEU A 69 2.90 10.06 12.17
C LEU A 69 1.56 9.35 12.41
N LEU A 70 1.58 8.10 12.88
CA LEU A 70 0.37 7.29 13.02
C LEU A 70 -0.31 7.39 14.39
N ARG A 71 0.33 8.02 15.36
CA ARG A 71 -0.18 8.11 16.74
C ARG A 71 -1.56 8.76 16.79
N GLY A 72 -2.54 8.02 17.33
CA GLY A 72 -3.92 8.49 17.50
C GLY A 72 -4.70 8.63 16.19
N ARG A 73 -4.19 8.14 15.07
CA ARG A 73 -4.85 8.22 13.76
C ARG A 73 -5.42 6.87 13.34
N ILE A 74 -6.47 6.93 12.55
CA ILE A 74 -6.99 5.75 11.85
C ILE A 74 -6.26 5.64 10.53
N VAL A 75 -5.77 4.43 10.25
CA VAL A 75 -5.10 4.06 9.00
C VAL A 75 -6.05 3.22 8.17
N THR A 76 -6.12 3.50 6.88
CA THR A 76 -6.86 2.70 5.89
C THR A 76 -5.85 2.18 4.86
N CYS A 77 -5.84 0.88 4.59
CA CYS A 77 -4.96 0.26 3.61
C CYS A 77 -5.76 -0.46 2.54
N ASP A 78 -5.46 -0.14 1.29
CA ASP A 78 -5.92 -0.87 0.11
C ASP A 78 -4.94 -1.99 -0.19
N LEU A 79 -5.36 -3.24 -0.02
CA LEU A 79 -4.53 -4.41 -0.24
C LEU A 79 -4.60 -4.83 -1.72
N ASN A 80 -3.45 -5.04 -2.34
CA ASN A 80 -3.37 -5.42 -3.77
C ASN A 80 -3.53 -6.93 -4.05
N GLY A 81 -3.70 -7.73 -2.99
CA GLY A 81 -3.84 -9.20 -3.08
C GLY A 81 -2.52 -9.96 -2.94
N ASP A 82 -1.38 -9.30 -3.06
CA ASP A 82 -0.07 -9.93 -2.88
C ASP A 82 0.26 -10.16 -1.41
N ARG A 83 1.12 -11.16 -1.17
CA ARG A 83 1.64 -11.51 0.14
C ARG A 83 3.16 -11.55 0.12
N THR A 84 3.75 -11.14 1.24
CA THR A 84 5.19 -11.29 1.50
C THR A 84 5.39 -11.72 2.95
N TYR A 85 5.81 -12.99 3.14
CA TYR A 85 5.85 -13.65 4.45
C TYR A 85 4.45 -13.64 5.13
N ASP A 86 4.35 -13.10 6.34
CA ASP A 86 3.11 -12.96 7.11
C ASP A 86 2.28 -11.71 6.78
N ARG A 87 2.74 -10.85 5.84
CA ARG A 87 2.17 -9.54 5.55
C ARG A 87 1.38 -9.54 4.24
N TRP A 88 0.30 -8.77 4.20
CA TRP A 88 -0.30 -8.33 2.96
C TRP A 88 0.50 -7.18 2.36
N VAL A 89 0.46 -7.02 1.05
CA VAL A 89 1.02 -5.85 0.36
C VAL A 89 -0.10 -4.85 0.08
N GLY A 90 0.16 -3.57 0.37
CA GLY A 90 -0.87 -2.55 0.17
C GLY A 90 -0.36 -1.13 0.19
N THR A 91 -1.22 -0.20 -0.19
CA THR A 91 -1.03 1.23 -0.03
C THR A 91 -1.87 1.71 1.14
N CYS A 92 -1.26 2.39 2.10
CA CYS A 92 -1.92 2.82 3.32
C CYS A 92 -2.01 4.35 3.39
N PHE A 93 -3.10 4.82 3.97
CA PHE A 93 -3.44 6.24 4.04
C PHE A 93 -3.83 6.64 5.46
N ILE A 94 -3.52 7.89 5.80
CA ILE A 94 -4.13 8.63 6.91
C ILE A 94 -5.02 9.72 6.33
N THR A 95 -6.08 10.08 7.07
CA THR A 95 -6.96 11.20 6.69
C THR A 95 -6.77 12.33 7.68
N GLU A 96 -6.55 13.54 7.17
CA GLU A 96 -6.44 14.77 7.93
C GLU A 96 -7.24 15.86 7.21
N ASP A 97 -8.12 16.54 7.92
CA ASP A 97 -9.02 17.57 7.37
C ASP A 97 -9.80 17.13 6.11
N GLY A 98 -10.22 15.87 6.07
CA GLY A 98 -10.95 15.27 4.95
C GLY A 98 -10.08 14.87 3.75
N GLN A 99 -8.76 15.12 3.80
CA GLN A 99 -7.82 14.73 2.76
C GLN A 99 -7.06 13.48 3.13
N GLN A 100 -6.90 12.57 2.17
CA GLN A 100 -6.10 11.36 2.32
C GLN A 100 -4.64 11.61 1.95
N TYR A 101 -3.73 11.10 2.79
CA TYR A 101 -2.29 11.15 2.58
C TYR A 101 -1.73 9.73 2.52
N ASP A 102 -1.08 9.37 1.43
CA ASP A 102 -0.35 8.13 1.27
C ASP A 102 0.85 8.10 2.23
N ILE A 103 0.84 7.17 3.18
CA ILE A 103 1.89 7.04 4.21
C ILE A 103 3.25 6.76 3.57
N GLY A 104 3.30 5.97 2.48
CA GLY A 104 4.52 5.73 1.73
C GLY A 104 5.09 7.02 1.13
N ALA A 105 4.24 7.85 0.55
CA ALA A 105 4.64 9.16 0.04
C ALA A 105 5.15 10.07 1.16
N VAL A 106 4.49 10.08 2.32
CA VAL A 106 4.89 10.90 3.47
C VAL A 106 6.26 10.48 4.02
N VAL A 107 6.49 9.18 4.24
CA VAL A 107 7.77 8.70 4.81
C VAL A 107 8.95 8.94 3.84
N ILE A 108 8.72 8.80 2.53
CA ILE A 108 9.74 9.04 1.50
C ILE A 108 10.05 10.53 1.36
N SER A 109 9.03 11.38 1.27
CA SER A 109 9.23 12.84 1.13
C SER A 109 9.90 13.49 2.34
N ASN A 110 9.83 12.84 3.51
CA ASN A 110 10.57 13.24 4.71
C ASN A 110 11.97 12.62 4.82
N GLY A 111 12.42 11.89 3.81
CA GLY A 111 13.78 11.36 3.72
C GLY A 111 14.07 10.17 4.63
N HIS A 112 13.04 9.43 5.04
CA HIS A 112 13.16 8.26 5.91
C HIS A 112 13.09 6.92 5.17
N ALA A 113 12.70 6.93 3.90
CA ALA A 113 12.66 5.77 3.02
C ALA A 113 12.94 6.18 1.57
N LEU A 114 13.12 5.20 0.70
CA LEU A 114 13.33 5.37 -0.73
C LEU A 114 12.22 4.71 -1.54
N ASP A 115 12.09 5.14 -2.79
CA ASP A 115 11.24 4.49 -3.76
C ASP A 115 11.83 3.16 -4.22
N CYS A 116 11.10 2.08 -4.03
CA CYS A 116 11.42 0.78 -4.60
C CYS A 116 10.72 0.62 -5.95
N ARG A 117 11.37 1.09 -7.02
CA ARG A 117 10.78 1.18 -8.36
C ARG A 117 10.19 -0.12 -8.87
N ARG A 118 10.80 -1.25 -8.53
CA ARG A 118 10.33 -2.59 -8.93
C ARG A 118 8.87 -2.83 -8.54
N TYR A 119 8.43 -2.29 -7.40
CA TYR A 119 7.09 -2.49 -6.85
C TYR A 119 6.21 -1.25 -6.94
N SER A 120 6.79 -0.06 -6.90
CA SER A 120 6.06 1.21 -6.99
C SER A 120 5.73 1.62 -8.44
N GLY A 121 6.47 1.08 -9.41
CA GLY A 121 6.49 1.62 -10.77
C GLY A 121 7.19 2.98 -10.87
N GLY A 122 7.85 3.43 -9.81
CA GLY A 122 8.56 4.72 -9.75
C GLY A 122 7.70 5.89 -9.24
N ARG A 123 6.48 5.64 -8.76
CA ARG A 123 5.53 6.69 -8.34
C ARG A 123 6.03 7.58 -7.21
N TYR A 124 6.97 7.12 -6.40
CA TYR A 124 7.52 7.87 -5.28
C TYR A 124 8.88 8.51 -5.58
N ARG A 125 9.48 8.22 -6.74
CA ARG A 125 10.86 8.64 -7.03
C ARG A 125 11.07 10.14 -6.96
N SER A 126 10.13 10.92 -7.47
CA SER A 126 10.19 12.38 -7.46
C SER A 126 9.98 13.00 -6.08
N LEU A 127 9.52 12.22 -5.10
CA LEU A 127 9.31 12.67 -3.72
C LEU A 127 10.57 12.55 -2.85
N GLU A 128 11.57 11.80 -3.29
CA GLU A 128 12.81 11.65 -2.54
C GLU A 128 13.53 12.99 -2.40
N PRO A 129 13.87 13.43 -1.17
CA PRO A 129 14.66 14.63 -0.98
C PRO A 129 16.06 14.49 -1.60
N ALA A 130 16.66 15.60 -1.97
CA ALA A 130 18.03 15.63 -2.46
C ALA A 130 18.99 14.95 -1.46
N GLY A 131 19.84 14.05 -1.96
CA GLY A 131 20.80 13.30 -1.15
C GLY A 131 20.23 12.13 -0.34
N ALA A 132 18.92 11.89 -0.34
CA ALA A 132 18.35 10.75 0.37
C ALA A 132 18.93 9.41 -0.11
N ARG A 133 19.03 9.23 -1.41
CA ARG A 133 19.53 8.00 -2.03
C ARG A 133 21.04 7.76 -1.83
N SER A 134 21.83 8.78 -1.63
CA SER A 134 23.25 8.63 -1.25
C SER A 134 23.47 8.38 0.23
N ARG A 135 22.50 8.71 1.07
CA ARG A 135 22.56 8.57 2.53
C ARG A 135 21.95 7.28 3.04
N LEU A 136 20.79 6.89 2.49
CA LEU A 136 20.05 5.73 2.96
C LEU A 136 20.53 4.45 2.27
N PRO A 137 20.69 3.34 3.02
CA PRO A 137 20.92 2.04 2.40
C PRO A 137 19.69 1.64 1.57
N GLN A 138 19.97 0.96 0.44
CA GLN A 138 18.95 0.46 -0.47
C GLN A 138 18.91 -1.05 -0.40
N ALA A 139 17.70 -1.63 -0.45
CA ALA A 139 17.54 -3.06 -0.63
C ALA A 139 18.00 -3.47 -2.05
N ASN A 140 18.74 -4.58 -2.12
CA ASN A 140 19.31 -5.07 -3.39
C ASN A 140 18.27 -5.53 -4.42
N TYR A 141 17.03 -5.74 -3.99
CA TYR A 141 15.92 -6.14 -4.85
C TYR A 141 15.10 -4.93 -5.36
N CYS A 142 15.40 -3.75 -4.91
CA CYS A 142 14.73 -2.52 -5.35
C CYS A 142 15.40 -1.90 -6.57
#